data_2649eb9da8eb890dc75efdef3759724c
#
_entry.id   2649eb9da8eb890dc75efdef3759724c
#
_cell.length_a   1.000
_cell.length_b   1.000
_cell.length_c   1.000
_cell.angle_alpha   90.00
_cell.angle_beta   90.00
_cell.angle_gamma   90.00
#
_symmetry.space_group_name_H-M   'P 1'
#
loop_
_entity.id
_entity.type
_entity.pdbx_description
1 polymer ?
#
loop_
_entity_poly.entity_id
_entity_poly.type
_entity_poly.pdbx_seq_one_letter_code
_entity_poly.pdbx_strand_id
1 'polypeptide(L)'
;MAAGGSEIFAKMFSSQQIPTDPCYDEDRPRRCIPDFVNAAFGASVEASSTCGTGGPTRYCDVTEQMGGVTGVGQCHVCDDTTPRRRFPPSHLTDLNNPNNVTCWRSEPLISSQSFNAPPDNVTLTLSLGKKYELTYVSLQFCPKAAKPDSISIYKSMDYGKTWQPFQFYSSQCRRVYGRPNRATITKANEQEARCTDSHRFTGGDGLGPVGRIAFSTLEGRPSAADFDTSPVLQDWVTATDIRVIFNRLHMPQPEISPEDLGIEELTKREREREEKLKIHKNNLLHQVIDPHATSLPSVHQVLSPQEMHSNDALDIQEMNFQPEVSPTTNIVIATSGTSLAHHYAVSDFAVGGRCKCNGHASKCVIGKDGELACECKHNTAGRDCERCKPFHFDRPWARATAKDANECK
;
A
#
# COMPACT_ATOMS: atom_id res chain seq x y z
N MET A 1 41.67 60.74 20.77
CA MET A 1 41.48 59.65 21.74
C MET A 1 40.15 58.98 21.50
N ALA A 2 40.14 57.97 20.69
CA ALA A 2 39.00 57.06 20.52
C ALA A 2 39.45 55.83 19.73
N ALA A 3 40.20 54.93 20.33
CA ALA A 3 40.63 53.66 19.69
C ALA A 3 40.72 52.57 20.78
N GLY A 4 39.66 52.37 21.57
CA GLY A 4 39.63 51.36 22.62
C GLY A 4 38.36 50.52 22.68
N GLY A 5 37.36 50.81 21.84
CA GLY A 5 36.04 50.15 21.93
C GLY A 5 35.84 48.95 21.01
N SER A 6 36.66 48.76 19.96
CA SER A 6 36.47 47.73 18.94
C SER A 6 37.05 46.35 19.28
N GLU A 7 38.12 46.31 20.07
CA GLU A 7 38.77 45.03 20.42
C GLU A 7 38.05 44.25 21.53
N ILE A 8 37.33 44.95 22.42
CA ILE A 8 36.57 44.29 23.51
C ILE A 8 35.30 43.62 22.94
N PHE A 9 34.65 44.22 21.96
CA PHE A 9 33.48 43.62 21.27
C PHE A 9 33.86 42.39 20.42
N ALA A 10 35.03 42.40 19.77
CA ALA A 10 35.48 41.24 19.01
C ALA A 10 35.84 40.03 19.88
N LYS A 11 36.30 40.26 21.14
CA LYS A 11 36.57 39.17 22.09
C LYS A 11 35.32 38.60 22.75
N MET A 12 34.20 39.32 22.81
CA MET A 12 32.96 38.80 23.38
C MET A 12 32.20 37.82 22.43
N PHE A 13 32.47 37.83 21.13
CA PHE A 13 31.82 36.93 20.15
C PHE A 13 32.70 35.80 19.66
N SER A 14 33.95 35.70 20.13
CA SER A 14 34.83 34.56 19.82
C SER A 14 34.98 33.58 20.97
N SER A 15 33.90 33.30 21.70
CA SER A 15 33.79 31.98 22.33
C SER A 15 33.47 31.01 21.21
N GLN A 16 34.46 30.59 20.44
CA GLN A 16 34.41 29.33 19.71
C GLN A 16 34.11 28.26 20.76
N GLN A 17 32.83 27.93 20.91
CA GLN A 17 32.45 26.68 21.58
C GLN A 17 33.17 25.61 20.77
N ILE A 18 34.23 25.04 21.38
CA ILE A 18 34.85 23.82 20.88
C ILE A 18 33.68 22.85 20.69
N PRO A 19 33.39 22.36 19.47
CA PRO A 19 32.27 21.48 19.29
C PRO A 19 32.50 20.24 20.16
N THR A 20 31.78 20.18 21.31
CA THR A 20 31.85 19.02 22.20
C THR A 20 31.34 17.81 21.44
N ASP A 21 32.14 16.75 21.42
CA ASP A 21 31.75 15.49 20.78
C ASP A 21 30.49 14.93 21.48
N PRO A 22 29.36 14.78 20.80
CA PRO A 22 28.11 14.29 21.40
C PRO A 22 28.21 12.90 22.03
N CYS A 23 29.26 12.15 21.71
CA CYS A 23 29.51 10.80 22.24
C CYS A 23 30.28 10.77 23.55
N TYR A 24 30.75 11.93 24.04
CA TYR A 24 31.49 12.06 25.29
C TYR A 24 30.96 13.21 26.15
N ASP A 25 31.08 13.05 27.43
CA ASP A 25 30.81 14.04 28.45
C ASP A 25 32.03 14.15 29.34
N GLU A 26 32.84 15.19 29.21
CA GLU A 26 34.13 15.35 29.89
C GLU A 26 34.98 14.08 29.86
N ASP A 27 35.26 13.56 28.67
CA ASP A 27 36.00 12.29 28.41
C ASP A 27 35.29 11.01 28.89
N ARG A 28 34.07 11.07 29.42
CA ARG A 28 33.29 9.90 29.74
C ARG A 28 32.43 9.50 28.55
N PRO A 29 32.54 8.25 28.07
CA PRO A 29 31.75 7.79 26.95
C PRO A 29 30.25 7.76 27.30
N ARG A 30 29.41 8.34 26.46
CA ARG A 30 27.95 8.31 26.57
C ARG A 30 27.29 7.90 25.25
N ARG A 31 26.10 7.32 25.33
CA ARG A 31 25.32 7.00 24.14
C ARG A 31 25.14 8.22 23.25
N CYS A 32 25.44 8.08 21.98
CA CYS A 32 25.15 9.08 20.95
C CYS A 32 24.40 8.45 19.77
N ILE A 33 23.54 9.23 19.16
CA ILE A 33 22.68 8.81 18.05
C ILE A 33 22.74 9.86 16.94
N PRO A 34 22.71 9.43 15.66
CA PRO A 34 22.64 10.35 14.54
C PRO A 34 21.35 11.18 14.53
N ASP A 35 21.40 12.29 13.80
CA ASP A 35 20.24 13.13 13.59
C ASP A 35 19.11 12.36 12.89
N PHE A 36 17.87 12.80 13.18
CA PHE A 36 16.70 12.32 12.49
C PHE A 36 16.64 12.93 11.09
N VAL A 37 16.45 12.09 10.07
CA VAL A 37 16.42 12.50 8.65
C VAL A 37 15.29 11.82 7.89
N ASN A 38 14.91 12.39 6.75
CA ASN A 38 14.20 11.66 5.73
C ASN A 38 15.22 10.85 4.91
N ALA A 39 15.35 9.57 5.21
CA ALA A 39 16.31 8.68 4.57
C ALA A 39 15.98 8.41 3.08
N ALA A 40 14.77 8.73 2.65
CA ALA A 40 14.36 8.61 1.24
C ALA A 40 14.79 9.81 0.39
N PHE A 41 15.11 10.97 1.00
CA PHE A 41 15.42 12.18 0.25
C PHE A 41 16.62 11.98 -0.69
N GLY A 42 16.39 12.19 -1.99
CA GLY A 42 17.40 12.00 -3.03
C GLY A 42 17.81 10.54 -3.29
N ALA A 43 17.19 9.56 -2.60
CA ALA A 43 17.45 8.14 -2.82
C ALA A 43 16.76 7.65 -4.10
N SER A 44 17.36 6.65 -4.75
CA SER A 44 16.80 6.03 -5.95
C SER A 44 15.63 5.12 -5.62
N VAL A 45 14.54 5.26 -6.38
CA VAL A 45 13.37 4.37 -6.32
C VAL A 45 13.25 3.62 -7.65
N GLU A 46 13.13 2.31 -7.56
CA GLU A 46 12.75 1.45 -8.69
C GLU A 46 11.24 1.30 -8.73
N ALA A 47 10.62 1.61 -9.88
CA ALA A 47 9.20 1.42 -10.11
C ALA A 47 8.97 0.34 -11.18
N SER A 48 8.08 -0.62 -10.91
CA SER A 48 7.74 -1.66 -11.89
C SER A 48 6.94 -1.15 -13.09
N SER A 49 6.36 0.05 -12.97
CA SER A 49 5.58 0.70 -14.01
C SER A 49 5.74 2.21 -13.89
N THR A 50 6.00 2.89 -15.01
CA THR A 50 6.07 4.35 -15.07
C THR A 50 5.45 4.82 -16.37
N CYS A 51 4.52 5.77 -16.30
CA CYS A 51 3.75 6.25 -17.42
C CYS A 51 4.65 6.88 -18.49
N GLY A 52 4.50 6.43 -19.73
CA GLY A 52 5.22 6.95 -20.88
C GLY A 52 6.58 6.30 -21.16
N THR A 53 7.00 5.28 -20.40
CA THR A 53 8.27 4.57 -20.66
C THR A 53 8.19 3.67 -21.89
N GLY A 54 7.01 3.11 -22.18
CA GLY A 54 6.75 2.32 -23.40
C GLY A 54 6.39 3.16 -24.63
N GLY A 55 6.38 4.48 -24.50
CA GLY A 55 5.94 5.44 -25.52
C GLY A 55 4.84 6.37 -24.99
N PRO A 56 4.42 7.39 -25.77
CA PRO A 56 3.39 8.32 -25.35
C PRO A 56 2.09 7.59 -24.95
N THR A 57 1.69 7.72 -23.69
CA THR A 57 0.52 7.05 -23.12
C THR A 57 -0.49 8.08 -22.61
N ARG A 58 -1.78 7.87 -22.89
CA ARG A 58 -2.86 8.74 -22.43
C ARG A 58 -3.32 8.33 -21.05
N TYR A 59 -3.49 9.29 -20.15
CA TYR A 59 -4.11 9.11 -18.84
C TYR A 59 -5.10 10.24 -18.56
N CYS A 60 -6.05 10.03 -17.62
CA CYS A 60 -7.04 11.04 -17.28
C CYS A 60 -7.07 11.29 -15.77
N ASP A 61 -7.37 12.52 -15.40
CA ASP A 61 -7.64 12.92 -14.03
C ASP A 61 -8.94 12.27 -13.52
N VAL A 62 -9.04 12.08 -12.21
CA VAL A 62 -10.26 11.70 -11.51
C VAL A 62 -10.94 12.96 -11.02
N THR A 63 -12.25 13.10 -11.26
CA THR A 63 -13.10 14.16 -10.72
C THR A 63 -14.09 13.56 -9.74
N GLU A 64 -14.27 14.21 -8.59
CA GLU A 64 -15.37 13.88 -7.69
C GLU A 64 -16.64 14.60 -8.19
N GLN A 65 -17.68 13.83 -8.49
CA GLN A 65 -19.02 14.36 -8.81
C GLN A 65 -19.86 14.46 -7.55
N MET A 66 -20.87 15.34 -7.54
CA MET A 66 -21.83 15.44 -6.45
C MET A 66 -22.46 14.06 -6.19
N GLY A 67 -22.38 13.57 -4.92
CA GLY A 67 -22.84 12.23 -4.56
C GLY A 67 -21.72 11.20 -4.36
N GLY A 68 -20.43 11.61 -4.42
CA GLY A 68 -19.30 10.70 -4.16
C GLY A 68 -18.92 9.77 -5.34
N VAL A 69 -19.57 9.96 -6.49
CA VAL A 69 -19.24 9.22 -7.72
C VAL A 69 -18.01 9.84 -8.35
N THR A 70 -16.98 9.02 -8.58
CA THR A 70 -15.77 9.44 -9.29
C THR A 70 -16.00 9.42 -10.79
N GLY A 71 -15.78 10.55 -11.45
CA GLY A 71 -15.84 10.70 -12.90
C GLY A 71 -14.46 10.82 -13.53
N VAL A 72 -14.43 10.74 -14.86
CA VAL A 72 -13.23 10.99 -15.66
C VAL A 72 -13.11 12.49 -15.92
N GLY A 73 -12.00 13.09 -15.50
CA GLY A 73 -11.70 14.49 -15.70
C GLY A 73 -10.91 14.75 -16.98
N GLN A 74 -10.06 15.77 -16.95
CA GLN A 74 -9.23 16.14 -18.09
C GLN A 74 -8.19 15.03 -18.38
N CYS A 75 -8.00 14.72 -19.65
CA CYS A 75 -7.01 13.75 -20.09
C CYS A 75 -5.72 14.42 -20.57
N HIS A 76 -4.61 13.77 -20.28
CA HIS A 76 -3.26 14.21 -20.57
C HIS A 76 -2.46 13.09 -21.24
N VAL A 77 -1.25 13.39 -21.69
CA VAL A 77 -0.32 12.42 -22.26
C VAL A 77 0.96 12.45 -21.43
N CYS A 78 1.39 11.30 -20.92
CA CYS A 78 2.73 11.09 -20.39
C CYS A 78 3.65 10.57 -21.50
N ASP A 79 4.91 11.00 -21.46
CA ASP A 79 5.92 10.66 -22.46
C ASP A 79 7.31 10.89 -21.85
N ASP A 80 8.06 9.83 -21.64
CA ASP A 80 9.38 9.90 -20.99
C ASP A 80 10.44 10.59 -21.86
N THR A 81 10.20 10.72 -23.17
CA THR A 81 11.08 11.45 -24.09
C THR A 81 10.90 12.97 -24.00
N THR A 82 9.75 13.45 -23.51
CA THR A 82 9.40 14.87 -23.42
C THR A 82 9.53 15.38 -21.97
N PRO A 83 10.46 16.28 -21.63
CA PRO A 83 10.75 16.69 -20.24
C PRO A 83 9.54 17.17 -19.44
N ARG A 84 8.57 17.85 -20.07
CA ARG A 84 7.36 18.38 -19.40
C ARG A 84 6.25 17.35 -19.24
N ARG A 85 6.42 16.14 -19.78
CA ARG A 85 5.43 15.06 -19.74
C ARG A 85 5.95 13.82 -19.03
N ARG A 86 7.11 13.93 -18.37
CA ARG A 86 7.70 12.86 -17.58
C ARG A 86 7.13 12.80 -16.18
N PHE A 87 7.00 11.57 -15.68
CA PHE A 87 6.61 11.28 -14.31
C PHE A 87 7.54 10.24 -13.69
N PRO A 88 8.87 10.52 -13.64
CA PRO A 88 9.86 9.52 -13.24
C PRO A 88 9.80 9.19 -11.74
N PRO A 89 10.31 8.02 -11.32
CA PRO A 89 10.38 7.62 -9.90
C PRO A 89 11.19 8.59 -9.03
N SER A 90 12.10 9.38 -9.59
CA SER A 90 12.86 10.41 -8.86
C SER A 90 11.98 11.51 -8.27
N HIS A 91 10.77 11.72 -8.79
CA HIS A 91 9.79 12.64 -8.21
C HIS A 91 9.20 12.16 -6.87
N LEU A 92 9.45 10.91 -6.49
CA LEU A 92 9.00 10.35 -5.21
C LEU A 92 9.85 10.79 -4.02
N THR A 93 11.11 11.15 -4.29
CA THR A 93 12.13 11.42 -3.28
C THR A 93 12.82 12.78 -3.45
N ASP A 94 12.28 13.63 -4.32
CA ASP A 94 12.73 15.01 -4.49
C ASP A 94 12.21 15.91 -3.36
N LEU A 95 12.44 17.22 -3.48
CA LEU A 95 11.95 18.19 -2.51
C LEU A 95 10.42 18.33 -2.65
N ASN A 96 9.69 17.91 -1.64
CA ASN A 96 8.24 18.07 -1.58
C ASN A 96 7.87 19.56 -1.45
N ASN A 97 7.57 20.21 -2.58
CA ASN A 97 7.19 21.61 -2.64
C ASN A 97 5.69 21.76 -2.87
N PRO A 98 4.92 22.27 -1.89
CA PRO A 98 3.46 22.39 -2.00
C PRO A 98 3.00 23.32 -3.14
N ASN A 99 3.86 24.26 -3.57
CA ASN A 99 3.55 25.19 -4.65
C ASN A 99 3.85 24.61 -6.04
N ASN A 100 4.64 23.55 -6.13
CA ASN A 100 5.03 22.91 -7.38
C ASN A 100 5.17 21.41 -7.14
N VAL A 101 4.02 20.73 -7.04
CA VAL A 101 3.96 19.29 -6.74
C VAL A 101 4.44 18.49 -7.94
N THR A 102 5.51 17.75 -7.75
CA THR A 102 5.97 16.71 -8.69
C THR A 102 5.24 15.42 -8.42
N CYS A 103 5.10 14.57 -9.43
CA CYS A 103 4.41 13.30 -9.31
C CYS A 103 5.13 12.21 -10.09
N TRP A 104 5.23 11.02 -9.52
CA TRP A 104 5.37 9.78 -10.26
C TRP A 104 3.97 9.24 -10.60
N ARG A 105 3.84 8.63 -11.80
CA ARG A 105 2.60 7.96 -12.24
C ARG A 105 2.93 6.61 -12.84
N SER A 106 2.11 5.60 -12.53
CA SER A 106 2.15 4.31 -13.23
C SER A 106 1.50 4.42 -14.61
N GLU A 107 1.75 3.45 -15.48
CA GLU A 107 0.90 3.23 -16.66
C GLU A 107 -0.56 3.02 -16.20
N PRO A 108 -1.54 3.40 -17.03
CA PRO A 108 -2.94 3.07 -16.78
C PRO A 108 -3.14 1.55 -16.68
N LEU A 109 -3.93 1.13 -15.69
CA LEU A 109 -4.24 -0.27 -15.46
C LEU A 109 -5.27 -0.76 -16.48
N ILE A 110 -4.97 -1.85 -17.17
CA ILE A 110 -5.80 -2.36 -18.28
C ILE A 110 -6.89 -3.30 -17.75
N SER A 111 -6.62 -4.00 -16.65
CA SER A 111 -7.55 -5.00 -16.14
C SER A 111 -8.74 -4.39 -15.42
N SER A 112 -9.88 -5.10 -15.44
CA SER A 112 -11.03 -4.72 -14.66
C SER A 112 -10.70 -4.84 -13.18
N GLN A 113 -10.80 -3.74 -12.46
CA GLN A 113 -10.51 -3.64 -11.01
C GLN A 113 -11.58 -4.34 -10.15
N SER A 114 -12.27 -5.33 -10.69
CA SER A 114 -13.17 -6.18 -9.91
C SER A 114 -12.41 -6.90 -8.80
N PHE A 115 -13.00 -7.03 -7.62
CA PHE A 115 -12.42 -7.80 -6.51
C PHE A 115 -12.14 -9.27 -6.85
N ASN A 116 -12.76 -9.79 -7.89
CA ASN A 116 -12.59 -11.17 -8.36
C ASN A 116 -11.48 -11.29 -9.42
N ALA A 117 -11.01 -10.17 -10.01
CA ALA A 117 -9.90 -10.18 -10.93
C ALA A 117 -8.56 -10.24 -10.18
N PRO A 118 -7.49 -10.82 -10.78
CA PRO A 118 -6.14 -10.71 -10.25
C PRO A 118 -5.75 -9.23 -10.07
N PRO A 119 -5.04 -8.86 -8.99
CA PRO A 119 -4.60 -7.49 -8.80
C PRO A 119 -3.50 -7.13 -9.80
N ASP A 120 -3.59 -5.95 -10.40
CA ASP A 120 -2.49 -5.35 -11.17
C ASP A 120 -1.52 -4.71 -10.18
N ASN A 121 -0.54 -5.48 -9.71
CA ASN A 121 0.42 -5.02 -8.74
C ASN A 121 1.42 -4.05 -9.36
N VAL A 122 1.49 -2.85 -8.82
CA VAL A 122 2.55 -1.88 -9.13
C VAL A 122 3.45 -1.74 -7.91
N THR A 123 4.74 -1.92 -8.10
CA THR A 123 5.72 -1.99 -7.03
C THR A 123 6.68 -0.81 -7.10
N LEU A 124 6.93 -0.18 -5.93
CA LEU A 124 8.00 0.79 -5.71
C LEU A 124 9.01 0.17 -4.74
N THR A 125 10.29 0.15 -5.10
CA THR A 125 11.37 -0.33 -4.23
C THR A 125 12.36 0.81 -3.99
N LEU A 126 12.50 1.21 -2.73
CA LEU A 126 13.42 2.25 -2.27
C LEU A 126 14.57 1.60 -1.51
N SER A 127 15.82 1.83 -1.95
CA SER A 127 17.01 1.46 -1.21
C SER A 127 17.52 2.63 -0.38
N LEU A 128 17.70 2.40 0.92
CA LEU A 128 18.22 3.42 1.84
C LEU A 128 19.76 3.43 1.89
N GLY A 129 20.40 2.49 1.20
CA GLY A 129 21.85 2.37 1.11
C GLY A 129 22.54 1.96 2.43
N LYS A 130 21.86 1.92 3.57
CA LYS A 130 22.36 1.56 4.90
C LYS A 130 21.22 1.08 5.79
N LYS A 131 21.53 0.45 6.92
CA LYS A 131 20.54 0.19 7.96
C LYS A 131 20.12 1.47 8.66
N TYR A 132 18.81 1.69 8.74
CA TYR A 132 18.16 2.75 9.50
C TYR A 132 17.24 2.17 10.56
N GLU A 133 17.08 2.90 11.66
CA GLU A 133 16.01 2.71 12.63
C GLU A 133 14.87 3.65 12.25
N LEU A 134 13.81 3.09 11.66
CA LEU A 134 12.71 3.84 11.09
C LEU A 134 11.68 4.24 12.14
N THR A 135 11.24 5.48 12.09
CA THR A 135 10.13 6.00 12.89
C THR A 135 8.83 5.97 12.10
N TYR A 136 8.87 6.31 10.81
CA TYR A 136 7.68 6.28 9.97
C TYR A 136 8.01 6.01 8.49
N VAL A 137 7.01 5.51 7.78
CA VAL A 137 6.96 5.48 6.31
C VAL A 137 5.70 6.23 5.89
N SER A 138 5.83 7.16 4.96
CA SER A 138 4.73 8.01 4.50
C SER A 138 4.67 8.07 2.98
N LEU A 139 3.46 8.02 2.43
CA LEU A 139 3.18 8.25 1.02
C LEU A 139 2.15 9.37 0.90
N GLN A 140 2.42 10.35 0.04
CA GLN A 140 1.48 11.38 -0.34
C GLN A 140 1.04 11.16 -1.78
N PHE A 141 -0.27 11.10 -2.02
CA PHE A 141 -0.83 10.87 -3.34
C PHE A 141 -0.97 12.17 -4.12
N CYS A 142 -0.88 12.08 -5.43
CA CYS A 142 -1.06 13.25 -6.30
C CYS A 142 -2.50 13.74 -6.30
N PRO A 143 -2.72 15.05 -6.50
CA PRO A 143 -4.05 15.59 -6.73
C PRO A 143 -4.71 14.94 -7.96
N LYS A 144 -6.02 14.79 -7.93
CA LYS A 144 -6.83 14.28 -9.05
C LYS A 144 -6.42 12.89 -9.58
N ALA A 145 -5.72 12.11 -8.77
CA ALA A 145 -5.43 10.70 -9.06
C ALA A 145 -6.40 9.78 -8.33
N ALA A 146 -6.61 8.59 -8.88
CA ALA A 146 -7.38 7.55 -8.20
C ALA A 146 -6.71 7.16 -6.88
N LYS A 147 -7.51 7.05 -5.80
CA LYS A 147 -6.98 6.67 -4.48
C LYS A 147 -6.72 5.16 -4.44
N PRO A 148 -5.58 4.70 -3.93
CA PRO A 148 -5.37 3.28 -3.68
C PRO A 148 -6.34 2.77 -2.60
N ASP A 149 -6.90 1.58 -2.79
CA ASP A 149 -7.68 0.88 -1.76
C ASP A 149 -6.82 -0.11 -0.98
N SER A 150 -5.94 -0.83 -1.67
CA SER A 150 -5.14 -1.87 -1.05
C SER A 150 -3.66 -1.66 -1.34
N ILE A 151 -2.89 -1.51 -0.26
CA ILE A 151 -1.45 -1.23 -0.29
C ILE A 151 -0.76 -2.14 0.72
N SER A 152 0.37 -2.72 0.32
CA SER A 152 1.25 -3.46 1.22
C SER A 152 2.63 -2.82 1.27
N ILE A 153 3.16 -2.68 2.49
CA ILE A 153 4.50 -2.17 2.76
C ILE A 153 5.33 -3.30 3.34
N TYR A 154 6.47 -3.55 2.72
CA TYR A 154 7.47 -4.52 3.15
C TYR A 154 8.77 -3.81 3.48
N LYS A 155 9.58 -4.41 4.35
CA LYS A 155 10.95 -3.99 4.63
C LYS A 155 11.93 -5.11 4.33
N SER A 156 13.17 -4.74 4.01
CA SER A 156 14.33 -5.62 4.02
C SER A 156 15.32 -5.16 5.09
N MET A 157 16.08 -6.11 5.65
CA MET A 157 17.19 -5.86 6.58
C MET A 157 18.54 -6.30 6.01
N ASP A 158 18.52 -6.87 4.80
CA ASP A 158 19.64 -7.55 4.14
C ASP A 158 19.87 -7.06 2.69
N TYR A 159 19.58 -5.76 2.46
CA TYR A 159 19.78 -5.08 1.18
C TYR A 159 18.97 -5.72 0.04
N GLY A 160 17.68 -5.94 0.28
CA GLY A 160 16.72 -6.39 -0.71
C GLY A 160 16.71 -7.90 -0.99
N LYS A 161 17.50 -8.72 -0.26
CA LYS A 161 17.54 -10.17 -0.47
C LYS A 161 16.31 -10.88 0.06
N THR A 162 15.85 -10.49 1.26
CA THR A 162 14.61 -11.00 1.86
C THR A 162 13.69 -9.86 2.25
N TRP A 163 12.37 -10.13 2.24
CA TRP A 163 11.33 -9.14 2.49
C TRP A 163 10.38 -9.61 3.56
N GLN A 164 10.09 -8.74 4.53
CA GLN A 164 9.19 -8.98 5.63
C GLN A 164 8.01 -8.01 5.56
N PRO A 165 6.77 -8.45 5.81
CA PRO A 165 5.63 -7.55 5.91
C PRO A 165 5.85 -6.50 7.00
N PHE A 166 5.50 -5.25 6.73
CA PHE A 166 5.69 -4.14 7.65
C PHE A 166 4.35 -3.47 7.99
N GLN A 167 3.50 -3.20 6.99
CA GLN A 167 2.15 -2.65 7.16
C GLN A 167 1.27 -3.00 5.97
N PHE A 168 -0.04 -3.15 6.20
CA PHE A 168 -1.05 -3.32 5.17
C PHE A 168 -2.16 -2.29 5.33
N TYR A 169 -2.70 -1.84 4.21
CA TYR A 169 -3.87 -0.97 4.12
C TYR A 169 -4.89 -1.58 3.17
N SER A 170 -6.15 -1.71 3.59
CA SER A 170 -7.23 -2.14 2.71
C SER A 170 -8.59 -1.88 3.34
N SER A 171 -9.59 -1.57 2.52
CA SER A 171 -11.00 -1.60 2.94
C SER A 171 -11.46 -3.01 3.32
N GLN A 172 -10.79 -4.04 2.81
CA GLN A 172 -11.12 -5.46 3.00
C GLN A 172 -9.91 -6.29 3.46
N CYS A 173 -9.31 -5.90 4.59
CA CYS A 173 -8.11 -6.52 5.16
C CYS A 173 -8.14 -8.06 5.17
N ARG A 174 -9.27 -8.65 5.60
CA ARG A 174 -9.40 -10.12 5.69
C ARG A 174 -9.39 -10.78 4.31
N ARG A 175 -10.07 -10.17 3.33
CA ARG A 175 -10.19 -10.73 1.98
C ARG A 175 -8.89 -10.60 1.19
N VAL A 176 -8.23 -9.43 1.28
CA VAL A 176 -7.03 -9.13 0.46
C VAL A 176 -5.77 -9.70 1.07
N TYR A 177 -5.61 -9.60 2.41
CA TYR A 177 -4.37 -9.95 3.10
C TYR A 177 -4.52 -11.07 4.13
N GLY A 178 -5.71 -11.66 4.29
CA GLY A 178 -5.99 -12.71 5.27
C GLY A 178 -5.86 -12.24 6.73
N ARG A 179 -5.86 -10.91 6.98
CA ARG A 179 -5.63 -10.31 8.30
C ARG A 179 -6.86 -9.57 8.81
N PRO A 180 -7.16 -9.64 10.11
CA PRO A 180 -8.24 -8.83 10.67
C PRO A 180 -7.90 -7.34 10.58
N ASN A 181 -8.95 -6.50 10.43
CA ASN A 181 -8.78 -5.05 10.47
C ASN A 181 -8.42 -4.61 11.90
N ARG A 182 -7.38 -3.76 12.03
CA ARG A 182 -6.92 -3.16 13.30
C ARG A 182 -6.65 -4.16 14.42
N ALA A 183 -6.03 -5.31 14.08
CA ALA A 183 -5.65 -6.31 15.08
C ALA A 183 -4.80 -5.70 16.20
N THR A 184 -5.06 -6.12 17.44
CA THR A 184 -4.27 -5.71 18.59
C THR A 184 -2.91 -6.39 18.58
N ILE A 185 -1.84 -5.60 18.80
CA ILE A 185 -0.50 -6.11 19.00
C ILE A 185 -0.27 -6.37 20.50
N THR A 186 0.26 -7.54 20.80
CA THR A 186 0.67 -7.97 22.12
C THR A 186 2.17 -8.19 22.18
N LYS A 187 2.74 -8.42 23.36
CA LYS A 187 4.18 -8.75 23.49
C LYS A 187 4.60 -10.00 22.70
N ALA A 188 3.68 -10.92 22.45
CA ALA A 188 3.96 -12.16 21.71
C ALA A 188 4.09 -11.95 20.19
N ASN A 189 3.50 -10.88 19.65
CA ASN A 189 3.47 -10.62 18.20
C ASN A 189 3.91 -9.19 17.81
N GLU A 190 4.84 -8.59 18.57
CA GLU A 190 5.30 -7.22 18.33
C GLU A 190 5.97 -6.98 16.97
N GLN A 191 6.40 -8.01 16.26
CA GLN A 191 6.93 -7.93 14.88
C GLN A 191 5.88 -8.26 13.81
N GLU A 192 4.61 -8.38 14.18
CA GLU A 192 3.57 -8.66 13.21
C GLU A 192 3.09 -7.38 12.50
N ALA A 193 2.97 -7.44 11.17
CA ALA A 193 2.38 -6.38 10.38
C ALA A 193 0.87 -6.34 10.58
N ARG A 194 0.33 -5.16 10.88
CA ARG A 194 -1.13 -4.94 10.97
C ARG A 194 -1.73 -4.62 9.61
N CYS A 195 -3.03 -4.84 9.49
CA CYS A 195 -3.84 -4.29 8.41
C CYS A 195 -4.83 -3.27 8.97
N THR A 196 -4.99 -2.14 8.27
CA THR A 196 -5.92 -1.09 8.67
C THR A 196 -6.60 -0.46 7.46
N ASP A 197 -7.81 0.03 7.65
CA ASP A 197 -8.59 0.81 6.71
C ASP A 197 -8.47 2.33 6.94
N SER A 198 -7.55 2.77 7.82
CA SER A 198 -7.41 4.18 8.24
C SER A 198 -7.12 5.14 7.09
N HIS A 199 -6.50 4.68 6.00
CA HIS A 199 -6.22 5.49 4.81
C HIS A 199 -7.50 6.03 4.12
N ARG A 200 -8.66 5.43 4.36
CA ARG A 200 -9.95 5.87 3.81
C ARG A 200 -10.46 7.15 4.48
N PHE A 201 -10.06 7.40 5.71
CA PHE A 201 -10.53 8.51 6.54
C PHE A 201 -9.62 9.73 6.50
N THR A 202 -8.45 9.62 5.88
CA THR A 202 -7.48 10.72 5.75
C THR A 202 -7.78 11.68 4.60
N GLY A 203 -9.02 11.88 4.27
CA GLY A 203 -9.50 12.77 3.22
C GLY A 203 -10.97 13.08 3.47
N GLY A 204 -11.25 13.73 4.62
CA GLY A 204 -12.58 14.26 4.88
C GLY A 204 -12.95 15.36 3.89
N ASP A 205 -14.21 15.37 3.50
CA ASP A 205 -14.95 16.54 3.03
C ASP A 205 -14.40 17.28 1.80
N GLY A 206 -14.18 16.60 0.66
CA GLY A 206 -14.11 17.21 -0.68
C GLY A 206 -13.14 18.38 -0.92
N LEU A 207 -12.60 18.98 0.13
CA LEU A 207 -11.72 20.15 0.15
C LEU A 207 -10.43 19.91 0.97
N GLY A 208 -10.21 18.70 1.50
CA GLY A 208 -9.04 18.36 2.31
C GLY A 208 -7.78 18.18 1.49
N PRO A 209 -6.60 18.36 2.12
CA PRO A 209 -5.32 18.19 1.45
C PRO A 209 -5.20 16.77 0.89
N VAL A 210 -4.51 16.68 -0.24
CA VAL A 210 -4.09 15.48 -0.95
C VAL A 210 -3.90 14.29 0.00
N GLY A 211 -4.58 13.18 -0.26
CA GLY A 211 -4.58 12.01 0.62
C GLY A 211 -3.16 11.56 0.95
N ARG A 212 -2.88 11.44 2.25
CA ARG A 212 -1.59 10.97 2.76
C ARG A 212 -1.81 9.77 3.65
N ILE A 213 -0.98 8.76 3.53
CA ILE A 213 -0.86 7.70 4.53
C ILE A 213 0.46 7.85 5.26
N ALA A 214 0.45 7.58 6.57
CA ALA A 214 1.65 7.53 7.38
C ALA A 214 1.56 6.31 8.31
N PHE A 215 2.58 5.47 8.26
CA PHE A 215 2.75 4.33 9.13
C PHE A 215 3.80 4.64 10.18
N SER A 216 3.41 4.77 11.43
CA SER A 216 4.32 4.88 12.57
C SER A 216 4.75 3.49 13.04
N THR A 217 6.06 3.24 13.08
CA THR A 217 6.60 1.89 13.29
C THR A 217 6.35 1.33 14.69
N LEU A 218 6.34 2.19 15.71
CA LEU A 218 6.18 1.80 17.12
C LEU A 218 4.75 1.98 17.64
N GLU A 219 3.84 2.56 16.84
CA GLU A 219 2.48 2.81 17.29
C GLU A 219 1.74 1.51 17.65
N GLY A 220 1.15 1.50 18.86
CA GLY A 220 0.38 0.39 19.39
C GLY A 220 1.20 -0.86 19.71
N ARG A 221 2.54 -0.74 19.88
CA ARG A 221 3.41 -1.84 20.29
C ARG A 221 3.73 -1.73 21.79
N PRO A 222 3.45 -2.76 22.60
CA PRO A 222 3.54 -2.69 24.06
C PRO A 222 4.93 -2.28 24.60
N SER A 223 6.01 -2.77 23.98
CA SER A 223 7.39 -2.47 24.42
C SER A 223 7.95 -1.17 23.84
N ALA A 224 7.12 -0.33 23.19
CA ALA A 224 7.59 0.93 22.60
C ALA A 224 8.21 1.89 23.62
N ALA A 225 7.67 1.96 24.86
CA ALA A 225 8.22 2.75 25.95
C ALA A 225 9.60 2.25 26.41
N ASP A 226 9.85 0.95 26.29
CA ASP A 226 11.10 0.29 26.71
C ASP A 226 11.97 -0.08 25.50
N PHE A 227 11.91 0.69 24.41
CA PHE A 227 12.57 0.41 23.14
C PHE A 227 14.06 0.06 23.28
N ASP A 228 14.78 0.78 24.16
CA ASP A 228 16.22 0.55 24.37
C ASP A 228 16.55 -0.85 24.91
N THR A 229 15.60 -1.50 25.57
CA THR A 229 15.74 -2.85 26.15
C THR A 229 15.02 -3.94 25.37
N SER A 230 14.37 -3.58 24.23
CA SER A 230 13.63 -4.51 23.40
C SER A 230 14.36 -4.83 22.09
N PRO A 231 15.16 -5.92 22.02
CA PRO A 231 15.79 -6.33 20.77
C PRO A 231 14.77 -6.60 19.66
N VAL A 232 13.60 -7.11 20.02
CA VAL A 232 12.48 -7.39 19.12
C VAL A 232 12.04 -6.14 18.37
N LEU A 233 11.84 -5.01 19.08
CA LEU A 233 11.46 -3.75 18.45
C LEU A 233 12.62 -3.06 17.73
N GLN A 234 13.86 -3.22 18.21
CA GLN A 234 15.05 -2.73 17.52
C GLN A 234 15.21 -3.40 16.15
N ASP A 235 14.95 -4.70 16.04
CA ASP A 235 14.91 -5.41 14.77
C ASP A 235 13.68 -5.01 13.94
N TRP A 236 12.52 -4.85 14.59
CA TRP A 236 11.29 -4.44 13.91
C TRP A 236 11.45 -3.12 13.17
N VAL A 237 12.04 -2.09 13.78
CA VAL A 237 12.23 -0.78 13.16
C VAL A 237 13.42 -0.72 12.20
N THR A 238 14.28 -1.73 12.18
CA THR A 238 15.47 -1.73 11.32
C THR A 238 15.11 -2.09 9.89
N ALA A 239 15.60 -1.29 8.93
CA ALA A 239 15.46 -1.57 7.51
C ALA A 239 16.65 -1.05 6.71
N THR A 240 16.95 -1.72 5.60
CA THR A 240 17.88 -1.29 4.53
C THR A 240 17.12 -0.85 3.29
N ASP A 241 15.92 -1.39 3.08
CA ASP A 241 15.07 -1.12 1.92
C ASP A 241 13.60 -1.17 2.31
N ILE A 242 12.80 -0.40 1.59
CA ILE A 242 11.34 -0.39 1.71
C ILE A 242 10.72 -0.71 0.35
N ARG A 243 9.75 -1.60 0.35
CA ARG A 243 8.95 -1.93 -0.83
C ARG A 243 7.49 -1.63 -0.59
N VAL A 244 6.90 -0.85 -1.46
CA VAL A 244 5.47 -0.55 -1.48
C VAL A 244 4.86 -1.25 -2.68
N ILE A 245 3.78 -2.00 -2.46
CA ILE A 245 3.04 -2.65 -3.53
C ILE A 245 1.62 -2.11 -3.50
N PHE A 246 1.21 -1.49 -4.59
CA PHE A 246 -0.17 -1.11 -4.82
C PHE A 246 -0.91 -2.29 -5.43
N ASN A 247 -1.89 -2.81 -4.70
CA ASN A 247 -2.61 -4.02 -5.11
C ASN A 247 -3.95 -3.71 -5.76
N ARG A 248 -4.65 -2.65 -5.31
CA ARG A 248 -5.97 -2.26 -5.84
C ARG A 248 -6.18 -0.76 -5.73
N LEU A 249 -6.92 -0.20 -6.69
CA LEU A 249 -7.49 1.13 -6.60
C LEU A 249 -8.80 1.12 -5.82
N HIS A 250 -9.17 2.27 -5.27
CA HIS A 250 -10.51 2.48 -4.74
C HIS A 250 -11.49 2.58 -5.92
N MET A 251 -12.38 1.58 -6.02
CA MET A 251 -13.48 1.61 -6.96
C MET A 251 -14.72 2.01 -6.17
N PRO A 252 -15.44 3.08 -6.55
CA PRO A 252 -16.76 3.31 -6.02
C PRO A 252 -17.61 2.08 -6.33
N GLN A 253 -18.25 1.51 -5.30
CA GLN A 253 -19.25 0.48 -5.56
C GLN A 253 -20.33 1.13 -6.42
N PRO A 254 -20.74 0.52 -7.54
CA PRO A 254 -21.97 0.96 -8.20
C PRO A 254 -23.06 0.95 -7.14
N GLU A 255 -23.74 2.08 -6.94
CA GLU A 255 -24.95 2.10 -6.15
C GLU A 255 -25.88 1.10 -6.80
N ILE A 256 -26.11 -0.03 -6.10
CA ILE A 256 -27.13 -1.01 -6.53
C ILE A 256 -28.43 -0.24 -6.45
N SER A 257 -29.01 0.08 -7.60
CA SER A 257 -30.28 0.77 -7.63
C SER A 257 -31.32 -0.09 -6.90
N PRO A 258 -32.34 0.48 -6.26
CA PRO A 258 -33.42 -0.30 -5.66
C PRO A 258 -34.06 -1.28 -6.63
N GLU A 259 -33.96 -1.04 -7.93
CA GLU A 259 -34.42 -1.91 -9.02
C GLU A 259 -33.54 -3.14 -9.19
N ASP A 260 -32.21 -3.03 -9.03
CA ASP A 260 -31.27 -4.15 -9.08
C ASP A 260 -31.38 -5.09 -7.86
N LEU A 261 -31.72 -4.56 -6.67
CA LEU A 261 -32.08 -5.37 -5.50
C LEU A 261 -33.33 -6.20 -5.73
N GLY A 262 -34.32 -5.68 -6.49
CA GLY A 262 -35.48 -6.42 -6.90
C GLY A 262 -35.17 -7.61 -7.80
N ILE A 263 -34.21 -7.48 -8.73
CA ILE A 263 -33.78 -8.53 -9.63
C ILE A 263 -32.99 -9.61 -8.89
N GLU A 264 -32.14 -9.25 -7.95
CA GLU A 264 -31.38 -10.23 -7.13
C GLU A 264 -32.32 -11.03 -6.21
N GLU A 265 -33.33 -10.41 -5.65
CA GLU A 265 -34.32 -11.09 -4.82
C GLU A 265 -35.23 -12.00 -5.66
N LEU A 266 -35.57 -11.62 -6.88
CA LEU A 266 -36.31 -12.44 -7.84
C LEU A 266 -35.48 -13.66 -8.28
N THR A 267 -34.21 -13.49 -8.63
CA THR A 267 -33.34 -14.60 -9.03
C THR A 267 -33.03 -15.54 -7.86
N LYS A 268 -33.01 -15.05 -6.62
CA LYS A 268 -32.90 -15.88 -5.42
C LYS A 268 -34.17 -16.71 -5.20
N ARG A 269 -35.34 -16.10 -5.35
CA ARG A 269 -36.64 -16.80 -5.24
C ARG A 269 -36.85 -17.82 -6.35
N GLU A 270 -36.36 -17.57 -7.55
CA GLU A 270 -36.39 -18.55 -8.64
C GLU A 270 -35.48 -19.75 -8.37
N ARG A 271 -34.24 -19.51 -7.90
CA ARG A 271 -33.34 -20.59 -7.46
C ARG A 271 -33.92 -21.43 -6.31
N GLU A 272 -34.52 -20.81 -5.32
CA GLU A 272 -35.21 -21.51 -4.21
C GLU A 272 -36.41 -22.31 -4.68
N ARG A 273 -37.16 -21.84 -5.71
CA ARG A 273 -38.23 -22.58 -6.35
C ARG A 273 -37.71 -23.80 -7.13
N GLU A 274 -36.66 -23.64 -7.90
CA GLU A 274 -36.04 -24.75 -8.63
C GLU A 274 -35.50 -25.84 -7.69
N GLU A 275 -34.90 -25.43 -6.57
CA GLU A 275 -34.37 -26.36 -5.59
C GLU A 275 -35.50 -27.12 -4.86
N LYS A 276 -36.60 -26.46 -4.52
CA LYS A 276 -37.82 -27.10 -3.98
C LYS A 276 -38.45 -28.05 -5.00
N LEU A 277 -38.44 -27.71 -6.27
CA LEU A 277 -38.97 -28.57 -7.34
C LEU A 277 -38.10 -29.82 -7.52
N LYS A 278 -36.76 -29.69 -7.44
CA LYS A 278 -35.81 -30.81 -7.46
C LYS A 278 -36.00 -31.76 -6.30
N ILE A 279 -36.18 -31.20 -5.07
CA ILE A 279 -36.41 -31.97 -3.85
C ILE A 279 -37.75 -32.71 -3.95
N HIS A 280 -38.81 -32.06 -4.46
CA HIS A 280 -40.11 -32.69 -4.67
C HIS A 280 -40.08 -33.83 -5.70
N LYS A 281 -39.35 -33.63 -6.80
CA LYS A 281 -39.16 -34.63 -7.86
C LYS A 281 -38.35 -35.84 -7.35
N ASN A 282 -37.32 -35.60 -6.52
CA ASN A 282 -36.57 -36.71 -5.88
C ASN A 282 -37.40 -37.45 -4.86
N ASN A 283 -38.25 -36.80 -4.09
CA ASN A 283 -39.16 -37.46 -3.14
C ASN A 283 -40.22 -38.28 -3.82
N LEU A 284 -40.75 -37.85 -4.99
CA LEU A 284 -41.65 -38.65 -5.82
C LEU A 284 -40.93 -39.86 -6.43
N LEU A 285 -39.65 -39.73 -6.85
CA LEU A 285 -38.87 -40.85 -7.33
C LEU A 285 -38.60 -41.91 -6.23
N HIS A 286 -38.42 -41.49 -4.98
CA HIS A 286 -38.23 -42.39 -3.84
C HIS A 286 -39.52 -43.11 -3.41
N GLN A 287 -40.71 -42.54 -3.70
CA GLN A 287 -42.00 -43.20 -3.41
C GLN A 287 -42.35 -44.25 -4.47
N VAL A 288 -41.72 -44.28 -5.63
CA VAL A 288 -41.96 -45.25 -6.72
C VAL A 288 -41.07 -46.49 -6.61
N ILE A 289 -40.06 -46.48 -5.71
CA ILE A 289 -39.13 -47.59 -5.51
C ILE A 289 -39.29 -48.09 -4.07
N ASP A 290 -40.47 -48.66 -3.76
CA ASP A 290 -40.65 -49.48 -2.56
C ASP A 290 -40.99 -50.93 -2.99
N PRO A 291 -40.11 -51.94 -2.85
CA PRO A 291 -40.26 -53.27 -3.39
C PRO A 291 -41.13 -54.22 -2.57
N HIS A 292 -41.88 -53.73 -1.59
CA HIS A 292 -42.71 -54.56 -0.72
C HIS A 292 -44.19 -54.14 -0.65
N ALA A 293 -44.90 -54.24 -1.79
CA ALA A 293 -46.36 -54.33 -1.76
C ALA A 293 -46.86 -55.39 -2.73
N THR A 294 -47.01 -56.58 -2.20
CA THR A 294 -47.79 -57.67 -2.79
C THR A 294 -49.27 -57.33 -2.73
N SER A 295 -49.91 -57.28 -3.87
CA SER A 295 -51.21 -57.83 -4.22
C SER A 295 -51.92 -56.97 -5.28
N LEU A 296 -52.12 -57.64 -6.41
CA LEU A 296 -53.04 -57.25 -7.50
C LEU A 296 -54.51 -57.32 -7.05
N PRO A 297 -55.40 -56.55 -7.67
CA PRO A 297 -56.26 -57.22 -8.69
C PRO A 297 -56.34 -56.47 -10.02
N SER A 298 -56.49 -57.31 -11.05
CA SER A 298 -56.78 -57.06 -12.44
C SER A 298 -58.12 -56.32 -12.63
N VAL A 299 -58.15 -55.33 -13.51
CA VAL A 299 -59.30 -55.11 -14.43
C VAL A 299 -58.81 -54.50 -15.74
N HIS A 300 -59.00 -55.24 -16.80
CA HIS A 300 -58.99 -54.75 -18.16
C HIS A 300 -60.06 -53.70 -18.37
N GLN A 301 -59.65 -52.58 -19.04
CA GLN A 301 -60.54 -52.03 -20.06
C GLN A 301 -59.75 -51.17 -21.07
N VAL A 302 -59.82 -51.62 -22.31
CA VAL A 302 -59.46 -50.98 -23.53
C VAL A 302 -60.45 -49.86 -23.83
N LEU A 303 -60.00 -48.66 -24.16
CA LEU A 303 -60.71 -47.74 -25.05
C LEU A 303 -59.71 -46.90 -25.88
N SER A 304 -59.97 -46.96 -27.19
CA SER A 304 -59.30 -46.39 -28.31
C SER A 304 -59.48 -44.85 -28.44
N PRO A 305 -58.69 -44.18 -29.28
CA PRO A 305 -58.64 -42.73 -29.35
C PRO A 305 -59.80 -42.19 -30.22
N GLN A 306 -60.41 -41.12 -29.74
CA GLN A 306 -61.28 -40.28 -30.57
C GLN A 306 -60.72 -38.89 -30.68
N GLU A 307 -60.61 -38.47 -31.93
CA GLU A 307 -60.27 -37.16 -32.45
C GLU A 307 -61.17 -36.06 -31.86
N MET A 308 -60.56 -34.94 -31.59
CA MET A 308 -61.26 -33.66 -31.61
C MET A 308 -60.40 -32.60 -32.27
N HIS A 309 -60.80 -32.25 -33.46
CA HIS A 309 -60.40 -31.05 -34.20
C HIS A 309 -60.92 -29.81 -33.45
N SER A 310 -60.05 -28.85 -33.29
CA SER A 310 -60.42 -27.47 -33.21
C SER A 310 -59.26 -26.62 -33.72
N ASN A 311 -59.52 -25.99 -34.86
CA ASN A 311 -58.71 -25.00 -35.51
C ASN A 311 -58.64 -23.74 -34.62
N ASP A 312 -57.40 -23.29 -34.36
CA ASP A 312 -57.13 -21.86 -34.27
C ASP A 312 -55.71 -21.63 -34.78
N ALA A 313 -55.67 -21.29 -36.07
CA ALA A 313 -54.47 -20.79 -36.74
C ALA A 313 -54.27 -19.32 -36.21
N LEU A 314 -53.23 -19.13 -35.44
CA LEU A 314 -52.68 -17.80 -35.21
C LEU A 314 -51.49 -17.59 -36.13
N ASP A 315 -51.69 -16.64 -37.04
CA ASP A 315 -50.74 -16.08 -37.98
C ASP A 315 -49.37 -15.82 -37.30
N ILE A 316 -48.36 -16.50 -37.70
CA ILE A 316 -46.97 -16.10 -37.48
C ILE A 316 -46.62 -15.18 -38.65
N GLN A 317 -46.84 -13.88 -38.46
CA GLN A 317 -46.19 -12.88 -39.30
C GLN A 317 -44.70 -12.92 -39.04
N GLU A 318 -43.93 -13.29 -40.04
CA GLU A 318 -42.51 -13.03 -40.15
C GLU A 318 -42.25 -11.53 -39.98
N MET A 319 -41.89 -11.12 -38.77
CA MET A 319 -41.25 -9.82 -38.58
C MET A 319 -39.80 -9.92 -39.03
N ASN A 320 -39.56 -9.37 -40.20
CA ASN A 320 -38.23 -9.03 -40.72
C ASN A 320 -37.54 -8.10 -39.70
N PHE A 321 -36.74 -8.65 -38.82
CA PHE A 321 -35.83 -7.89 -37.99
C PHE A 321 -34.64 -7.44 -38.83
N GLN A 322 -34.69 -6.26 -39.37
CA GLN A 322 -33.49 -5.51 -39.71
C GLN A 322 -32.72 -5.25 -38.43
N PRO A 323 -31.39 -5.48 -38.39
CA PRO A 323 -30.60 -5.10 -37.21
C PRO A 323 -30.51 -3.58 -37.18
N GLU A 324 -31.34 -2.96 -36.35
CA GLU A 324 -31.05 -1.60 -35.90
C GLU A 324 -29.72 -1.63 -35.18
N VAL A 325 -28.76 -0.87 -35.73
CA VAL A 325 -27.48 -0.55 -35.12
C VAL A 325 -27.78 0.21 -33.86
N SER A 326 -27.94 -0.50 -32.77
CA SER A 326 -28.14 0.05 -31.42
C SER A 326 -26.84 0.53 -30.81
N PRO A 327 -26.87 1.43 -29.83
CA PRO A 327 -25.78 2.29 -29.40
C PRO A 327 -24.70 1.61 -28.56
N THR A 328 -24.17 0.48 -29.00
CA THR A 328 -23.04 -0.20 -28.37
C THR A 328 -21.75 0.63 -28.43
N THR A 329 -21.69 1.62 -29.31
CA THR A 329 -20.50 2.48 -29.45
C THR A 329 -20.32 3.45 -28.28
N ASN A 330 -21.40 3.87 -27.61
CA ASN A 330 -21.30 4.80 -26.49
C ASN A 330 -20.90 4.12 -25.18
N ILE A 331 -21.25 2.85 -24.99
CA ILE A 331 -20.89 2.07 -23.79
C ILE A 331 -19.40 1.66 -23.84
N VAL A 332 -18.88 1.31 -25.04
CA VAL A 332 -17.45 0.98 -25.21
C VAL A 332 -16.56 2.21 -25.04
N ILE A 333 -17.01 3.39 -25.48
CA ILE A 333 -16.26 4.65 -25.28
C ILE A 333 -16.26 5.07 -23.80
N ALA A 334 -17.36 4.87 -23.08
CA ALA A 334 -17.43 5.17 -21.64
C ALA A 334 -16.52 4.24 -20.82
N THR A 335 -16.47 2.92 -21.13
CA THR A 335 -15.59 1.97 -20.45
C THR A 335 -14.11 2.21 -20.78
N SER A 336 -13.75 2.59 -22.00
CA SER A 336 -12.37 2.93 -22.35
C SER A 336 -11.90 4.24 -21.68
N GLY A 337 -12.78 5.22 -21.53
CA GLY A 337 -12.48 6.48 -20.85
C GLY A 337 -12.21 6.31 -19.35
N THR A 338 -13.01 5.51 -18.66
CA THR A 338 -12.83 5.21 -17.23
C THR A 338 -11.53 4.47 -16.95
N SER A 339 -11.13 3.53 -17.80
CA SER A 339 -9.86 2.80 -17.69
C SER A 339 -8.65 3.73 -17.64
N LEU A 340 -8.63 4.82 -18.40
CA LEU A 340 -7.52 5.78 -18.43
C LEU A 340 -7.35 6.59 -17.13
N ALA A 341 -8.36 6.64 -16.26
CA ALA A 341 -8.27 7.23 -14.93
C ALA A 341 -7.73 6.24 -13.87
N HIS A 342 -7.63 4.95 -14.20
CA HIS A 342 -7.16 3.90 -13.31
C HIS A 342 -5.63 3.79 -13.37
N HIS A 343 -4.93 4.64 -12.63
CA HIS A 343 -3.48 4.60 -12.48
C HIS A 343 -3.10 5.04 -11.07
N TYR A 344 -1.95 4.58 -10.60
CA TYR A 344 -1.39 5.06 -9.34
C TYR A 344 -0.57 6.32 -9.57
N ALA A 345 -0.65 7.27 -8.64
CA ALA A 345 0.15 8.47 -8.68
C ALA A 345 0.52 8.94 -7.27
N VAL A 346 1.82 9.11 -7.04
CA VAL A 346 2.39 9.48 -5.74
C VAL A 346 3.31 10.68 -5.93
N SER A 347 3.17 11.67 -5.04
CA SER A 347 3.94 12.90 -5.07
C SER A 347 5.10 12.92 -4.06
N ASP A 348 5.04 12.09 -3.00
CA ASP A 348 6.09 12.04 -2.00
C ASP A 348 6.15 10.66 -1.35
N PHE A 349 7.35 10.11 -1.22
CA PHE A 349 7.65 8.89 -0.52
C PHE A 349 8.71 9.18 0.53
N ALA A 350 8.30 9.45 1.76
CA ALA A 350 9.19 9.80 2.85
C ALA A 350 9.38 8.63 3.81
N VAL A 351 10.62 8.46 4.27
CA VAL A 351 11.03 7.47 5.26
C VAL A 351 11.82 8.16 6.36
N GLY A 352 11.12 8.46 7.45
CA GLY A 352 11.72 9.14 8.60
C GLY A 352 12.42 8.16 9.54
N GLY A 353 13.66 8.45 9.88
CA GLY A 353 14.43 7.60 10.79
C GLY A 353 15.81 8.14 11.10
N ARG A 354 16.60 7.31 11.75
CA ARG A 354 18.00 7.59 12.09
C ARG A 354 18.87 6.48 11.53
N CYS A 355 20.06 6.83 11.08
CA CYS A 355 21.08 5.82 10.78
C CYS A 355 21.24 4.88 11.97
N LYS A 356 21.23 3.56 11.74
CA LYS A 356 21.52 2.58 12.79
C LYS A 356 23.02 2.55 13.08
N CYS A 357 23.41 3.18 14.19
CA CYS A 357 24.80 3.22 14.66
C CYS A 357 24.96 2.59 16.06
N ASN A 358 23.93 1.90 16.55
CA ASN A 358 23.92 1.17 17.83
C ASN A 358 24.29 2.02 19.04
N GLY A 359 24.12 3.35 18.98
CA GLY A 359 24.43 4.28 20.05
C GLY A 359 25.91 4.65 20.16
N HIS A 360 26.73 4.27 19.18
CA HIS A 360 28.18 4.50 19.15
C HIS A 360 28.63 5.55 18.13
N ALA A 361 27.72 6.27 17.51
CA ALA A 361 28.03 7.38 16.61
C ALA A 361 26.93 8.42 16.59
N SER A 362 27.32 9.68 16.44
CA SER A 362 26.40 10.82 16.26
C SER A 362 26.21 11.20 14.78
N LYS A 363 27.00 10.62 13.87
CA LYS A 363 26.97 10.94 12.43
C LYS A 363 27.04 9.71 11.56
N CYS A 364 26.35 9.77 10.42
CA CYS A 364 26.57 8.92 9.26
C CYS A 364 27.27 9.74 8.18
N VAL A 365 28.31 9.19 7.60
CA VAL A 365 29.14 9.84 6.58
C VAL A 365 29.37 8.90 5.41
N ILE A 366 29.61 9.46 4.24
CA ILE A 366 30.00 8.67 3.07
C ILE A 366 31.46 8.25 3.29
N GLY A 367 31.72 6.93 3.29
CA GLY A 367 33.04 6.35 3.39
C GLY A 367 33.89 6.54 2.15
N LYS A 368 35.13 6.07 2.19
CA LYS A 368 36.06 6.11 1.06
C LYS A 368 35.61 5.23 -0.13
N ASP A 369 34.79 4.24 0.16
CA ASP A 369 34.16 3.33 -0.79
C ASP A 369 32.89 3.92 -1.46
N GLY A 370 32.52 5.16 -1.10
CA GLY A 370 31.29 5.80 -1.55
C GLY A 370 30.02 5.33 -0.80
N GLU A 371 30.16 4.43 0.16
CA GLU A 371 29.05 3.88 0.93
C GLU A 371 28.83 4.65 2.23
N LEU A 372 27.54 4.77 2.63
CA LEU A 372 27.17 5.40 3.88
C LEU A 372 27.57 4.52 5.08
N ALA A 373 28.29 5.05 6.05
CA ALA A 373 28.73 4.36 7.26
C ALA A 373 28.65 5.26 8.49
N CYS A 374 28.56 4.66 9.70
CA CYS A 374 28.65 5.38 10.96
C CYS A 374 30.08 5.85 11.24
N GLU A 375 30.24 7.08 11.75
CA GLU A 375 31.51 7.56 12.31
C GLU A 375 31.69 6.99 13.72
N CYS A 376 32.13 5.73 13.82
CA CYS A 376 32.14 4.97 15.07
C CYS A 376 33.05 5.56 16.15
N LYS A 377 32.53 5.67 17.36
CA LYS A 377 33.21 6.03 18.62
C LYS A 377 33.25 4.81 19.55
N HIS A 378 33.67 5.01 20.82
CA HIS A 378 33.66 3.98 21.86
C HIS A 378 34.45 2.71 21.49
N ASN A 379 35.56 2.87 20.75
CA ASN A 379 36.39 1.79 20.24
C ASN A 379 35.61 0.74 19.44
N THR A 380 34.49 1.13 18.81
CA THR A 380 33.70 0.27 17.93
C THR A 380 34.09 0.44 16.46
N ALA A 381 33.75 -0.54 15.66
CA ALA A 381 34.01 -0.60 14.21
C ALA A 381 32.87 -1.30 13.48
N GLY A 382 32.96 -1.27 12.15
CA GLY A 382 31.96 -1.79 11.23
C GLY A 382 31.12 -0.67 10.64
N ARG A 383 30.24 -1.01 9.69
CA ARG A 383 29.41 -0.04 8.98
C ARG A 383 28.34 0.58 9.91
N ASP A 384 27.88 -0.22 10.89
CA ASP A 384 26.86 0.12 11.88
C ASP A 384 27.44 0.21 13.30
N CYS A 385 28.76 0.26 13.47
CA CYS A 385 29.48 0.15 14.76
C CYS A 385 29.11 -1.13 15.53
N GLU A 386 28.95 -2.26 14.80
CA GLU A 386 28.40 -3.50 15.31
C GLU A 386 29.45 -4.46 15.91
N ARG A 387 30.69 -4.03 16.05
CA ARG A 387 31.78 -4.82 16.62
C ARG A 387 32.82 -3.93 17.30
N CYS A 388 33.64 -4.52 18.16
CA CYS A 388 34.81 -3.84 18.74
C CYS A 388 35.95 -3.71 17.74
N LYS A 389 36.77 -2.65 17.88
CA LYS A 389 38.06 -2.56 17.16
C LYS A 389 39.03 -3.65 17.61
N PRO A 390 39.99 -4.03 16.78
CA PRO A 390 41.07 -4.91 17.20
C PRO A 390 41.78 -4.40 18.48
N PHE A 391 42.13 -5.30 19.37
CA PHE A 391 42.77 -5.05 20.67
C PHE A 391 41.88 -4.34 21.72
N HIS A 392 40.57 -4.36 21.54
CA HIS A 392 39.58 -3.84 22.49
C HIS A 392 38.51 -4.90 22.78
N PHE A 393 38.93 -6.05 23.33
CA PHE A 393 38.08 -7.24 23.49
C PHE A 393 37.98 -7.72 24.94
N ASP A 394 38.23 -6.84 25.91
CA ASP A 394 38.11 -7.18 27.32
C ASP A 394 36.68 -7.44 27.79
N ARG A 395 35.70 -7.00 26.97
CA ARG A 395 34.28 -7.36 27.12
C ARG A 395 33.61 -7.60 25.78
N PRO A 396 32.51 -8.40 25.75
CA PRO A 396 31.70 -8.56 24.56
C PRO A 396 31.12 -7.22 24.07
N TRP A 397 31.03 -7.05 22.75
CA TRP A 397 30.33 -5.90 22.18
C TRP A 397 28.87 -5.86 22.62
N ALA A 398 28.37 -4.67 22.97
CA ALA A 398 26.97 -4.42 23.26
C ALA A 398 26.55 -3.03 22.74
N ARG A 399 25.27 -2.89 22.39
CA ARG A 399 24.66 -1.61 22.02
C ARG A 399 24.79 -0.62 23.19
N ALA A 400 25.11 0.64 22.90
CA ALA A 400 25.08 1.69 23.91
C ALA A 400 23.64 1.98 24.37
N THR A 401 23.47 2.14 25.67
CA THR A 401 22.20 2.46 26.34
C THR A 401 22.26 3.86 26.96
N ALA A 402 21.12 4.35 27.46
CA ALA A 402 21.09 5.60 28.20
C ALA A 402 21.94 5.56 29.47
N LYS A 403 22.22 4.37 30.05
CA LYS A 403 22.94 4.19 31.32
C LYS A 403 24.43 3.87 31.13
N ASP A 404 24.80 3.19 30.06
CA ASP A 404 26.17 2.76 29.74
C ASP A 404 26.40 2.86 28.24
N ALA A 405 27.45 3.55 27.84
CA ALA A 405 27.91 3.63 26.47
C ALA A 405 28.40 2.29 25.91
N ASN A 406 28.67 1.30 26.77
CA ASN A 406 29.21 0.00 26.42
C ASN A 406 30.47 0.10 25.53
N GLU A 407 31.37 1.00 25.89
CA GLU A 407 32.63 1.19 25.19
C GLU A 407 33.44 -0.11 25.19
N CYS A 408 34.00 -0.47 24.05
CA CYS A 408 34.97 -1.58 23.93
C CYS A 408 36.34 -1.17 24.56
N LYS A 409 36.93 -2.00 25.37
CA LYS A 409 38.18 -1.76 26.10
C LYS A 409 39.26 -2.79 25.77
#